data_8bebc0794a9a62cfe965b217af279ab8
#
_entry.id   8bebc0794a9a62cfe965b217af279ab8
#
_cell.length_a   1.000
_cell.length_b   1.000
_cell.length_c   1.000
_cell.angle_alpha   90.00
_cell.angle_beta   90.00
_cell.angle_gamma   90.00
#
_symmetry.space_group_name_H-M   'P 1'
#
loop_
_entity.id
_entity.type
_entity.pdbx_description
1 polymer ?
#
loop_
_entity_poly.entity_id
_entity_poly.type
_entity_poly.pdbx_seq_one_letter_code
_entity_poly.pdbx_strand_id
1 'polypeptide(L)'
;GAARYHHIDRHFGPDPAGDAALFAAENPADPATWRWSAADRLFLKLIREAHRRKMRIIIDGVFNHTGTTFWALQQARREGPGSRFAHWFHITRWDDPMTPADEFDYRGWSGIQDLPEIRRDSENLHPEVRAHFHSIVRRWMDPNGDGNPEDGIDGWRVDVAAEVPLGFWREFRGWVQAINSQAYITGEIWWDDYAANTFRNARPWLDQAFDGVMNYRFGDAVFQFLNQPRCTTPAQFAEALELQHQQYGYDRCLALQNLLGSHDTSRVGSAVVNPSARQDHGASLKDDRGYNPRAPNAAEKSRWRQIIALQFLAPGAPYLYYGDEAGMWGADDPDCRKPMVWSDLRYAPEKCLPSGDQRAPDPVSVDREQWRYFRDWIRFRKEHPALRRGDYRTLTIANHPGVLAFERRWQGERIIALFNSQGTPVRINPSDLGIEDLRRWKVEPAIPSNFRTIEIPAHQYRILLPR
;
A
#
# COMPACT_ATOMS: atom_id res chain seq x y z
N GLY A 1 7.51 -12.28 11.08
CA GLY A 1 6.22 -12.96 11.00
C GLY A 1 5.44 -12.89 12.31
N ALA A 2 4.12 -13.20 12.26
CA ALA A 2 3.24 -13.08 13.42
C ALA A 2 3.54 -14.19 14.46
N ALA A 3 3.67 -13.78 15.72
CA ALA A 3 3.78 -14.71 16.86
C ALA A 3 2.38 -15.12 17.39
N ARG A 4 1.42 -14.22 17.29
CA ARG A 4 0.01 -14.37 17.68
C ARG A 4 -0.86 -13.51 16.80
N TYR A 5 -1.89 -14.06 16.16
CA TYR A 5 -2.81 -13.31 15.31
C TYR A 5 -3.98 -12.71 16.08
N HIS A 6 -4.26 -13.22 17.27
CA HIS A 6 -5.41 -12.81 18.07
C HIS A 6 -5.07 -11.74 19.12
N HIS A 7 -3.83 -11.22 19.10
CA HIS A 7 -3.36 -10.12 19.94
C HIS A 7 -2.56 -9.09 19.17
N ILE A 8 -2.67 -7.85 19.58
CA ILE A 8 -1.75 -6.77 19.23
C ILE A 8 -0.43 -6.98 20.00
N ASP A 9 0.69 -6.61 19.38
CA ASP A 9 1.98 -6.70 20.05
C ASP A 9 1.95 -5.88 21.35
N ARG A 10 2.35 -6.54 22.45
CA ARG A 10 2.31 -5.98 23.81
C ARG A 10 3.04 -4.65 23.96
N HIS A 11 4.07 -4.40 23.13
CA HIS A 11 4.86 -3.17 23.19
C HIS A 11 4.12 -1.93 22.68
N PHE A 12 3.00 -2.11 21.98
CA PHE A 12 2.08 -1.01 21.65
C PHE A 12 1.09 -0.67 22.78
N GLY A 13 1.02 -1.51 23.81
CA GLY A 13 0.12 -1.33 24.93
C GLY A 13 0.76 -0.63 26.14
N PRO A 14 -0.06 -0.20 27.11
CA PRO A 14 0.42 0.48 28.32
C PRO A 14 1.01 -0.48 29.37
N ASP A 15 0.81 -1.80 29.25
CA ASP A 15 1.27 -2.82 30.22
C ASP A 15 1.87 -4.04 29.51
N PRO A 16 3.08 -3.94 28.93
CA PRO A 16 3.72 -5.06 28.24
C PRO A 16 4.00 -6.28 29.13
N ALA A 17 4.22 -6.07 30.44
CA ALA A 17 4.49 -7.17 31.37
C ALA A 17 3.20 -7.93 31.73
N GLY A 18 2.10 -7.21 32.01
CA GLY A 18 0.78 -7.82 32.24
C GLY A 18 0.26 -8.55 31.01
N ASP A 19 0.45 -7.99 29.82
CA ASP A 19 0.10 -8.66 28.57
C ASP A 19 0.92 -9.94 28.33
N ALA A 20 2.23 -9.94 28.67
CA ALA A 20 3.04 -11.14 28.59
C ALA A 20 2.56 -12.25 29.56
N ALA A 21 2.18 -11.89 30.79
CA ALA A 21 1.63 -12.84 31.75
C ALA A 21 0.27 -13.40 31.28
N LEU A 22 -0.60 -12.56 30.68
CA LEU A 22 -1.85 -12.97 30.09
C LEU A 22 -1.62 -13.99 28.95
N PHE A 23 -0.70 -13.68 28.02
CA PHE A 23 -0.36 -14.58 26.91
C PHE A 23 0.20 -15.93 27.36
N ALA A 24 0.89 -15.97 28.51
CA ALA A 24 1.41 -17.21 29.07
C ALA A 24 0.32 -18.07 29.74
N ALA A 25 -0.77 -17.45 30.19
CA ALA A 25 -1.85 -18.11 30.91
C ALA A 25 -2.97 -18.65 30.02
N GLU A 26 -3.07 -18.20 28.77
CA GLU A 26 -4.11 -18.65 27.84
C GLU A 26 -3.68 -19.86 27.01
N ASN A 27 -4.66 -20.60 26.50
CA ASN A 27 -4.42 -21.62 25.48
C ASN A 27 -4.67 -20.99 24.07
N PRO A 28 -3.63 -20.67 23.30
CA PRO A 28 -3.80 -20.00 22.01
C PRO A 28 -4.52 -20.85 20.96
N ALA A 29 -4.60 -22.18 21.17
CA ALA A 29 -5.34 -23.10 20.31
C ALA A 29 -6.85 -23.11 20.60
N ASP A 30 -7.30 -22.57 21.74
CA ASP A 30 -8.69 -22.56 22.14
C ASP A 30 -9.22 -21.12 22.25
N PRO A 31 -10.00 -20.64 21.24
CA PRO A 31 -10.57 -19.30 21.24
C PRO A 31 -11.40 -18.95 22.49
N ALA A 32 -11.96 -19.93 23.19
CA ALA A 32 -12.74 -19.70 24.41
C ALA A 32 -11.86 -19.19 25.58
N THR A 33 -10.55 -19.42 25.52
CA THR A 33 -9.60 -18.97 26.54
C THR A 33 -9.01 -17.59 26.26
N TRP A 34 -9.19 -17.06 25.04
CA TRP A 34 -8.62 -15.79 24.63
C TRP A 34 -9.22 -14.63 25.40
N ARG A 35 -8.37 -13.81 25.96
CA ARG A 35 -8.74 -12.59 26.68
C ARG A 35 -8.22 -11.36 25.96
N TRP A 36 -8.82 -10.22 26.22
CA TRP A 36 -8.35 -8.94 25.70
C TRP A 36 -7.19 -8.43 26.54
N SER A 37 -6.01 -8.28 25.96
CA SER A 37 -4.84 -7.66 26.58
C SER A 37 -4.99 -6.15 26.75
N ALA A 38 -4.07 -5.47 27.43
CA ALA A 38 -4.07 -4.02 27.51
C ALA A 38 -3.81 -3.37 26.15
N ALA A 39 -2.92 -3.96 25.34
CA ALA A 39 -2.65 -3.54 23.97
C ALA A 39 -3.88 -3.70 23.06
N ASP A 40 -4.59 -4.83 23.16
CA ASP A 40 -5.83 -5.07 22.41
C ASP A 40 -6.90 -4.03 22.76
N ARG A 41 -7.12 -3.76 24.05
CA ARG A 41 -8.11 -2.76 24.47
C ARG A 41 -7.77 -1.36 23.97
N LEU A 42 -6.48 -1.02 23.91
CA LEU A 42 -6.03 0.25 23.33
C LEU A 42 -6.33 0.28 21.83
N PHE A 43 -6.13 -0.82 21.13
CA PHE A 43 -6.45 -0.92 19.70
C PHE A 43 -7.97 -0.84 19.45
N LEU A 44 -8.80 -1.54 20.24
CA LEU A 44 -10.26 -1.40 20.18
C LEU A 44 -10.72 0.03 20.46
N LYS A 45 -10.02 0.76 21.35
CA LYS A 45 -10.27 2.19 21.54
C LYS A 45 -9.91 2.99 20.28
N LEU A 46 -8.80 2.68 19.61
CA LEU A 46 -8.42 3.31 18.35
C LEU A 46 -9.49 3.12 17.28
N ILE A 47 -10.03 1.89 17.12
CA ILE A 47 -11.12 1.60 16.17
C ILE A 47 -12.30 2.53 16.44
N ARG A 48 -12.81 2.58 17.68
CA ARG A 48 -13.94 3.46 18.05
C ARG A 48 -13.65 4.94 17.77
N GLU A 49 -12.43 5.41 18.05
CA GLU A 49 -12.02 6.80 17.78
C GLU A 49 -11.95 7.11 16.28
N ALA A 50 -11.52 6.15 15.46
CA ALA A 50 -11.51 6.25 14.01
C ALA A 50 -12.95 6.32 13.45
N HIS A 51 -13.83 5.42 13.90
CA HIS A 51 -15.23 5.39 13.47
C HIS A 51 -15.97 6.68 13.81
N ARG A 52 -15.74 7.26 15.01
CA ARG A 52 -16.30 8.58 15.34
C ARG A 52 -15.87 9.69 14.39
N ARG A 53 -14.71 9.54 13.73
CA ARG A 53 -14.19 10.44 12.70
C ARG A 53 -14.55 10.01 11.28
N LYS A 54 -15.40 9.00 11.12
CA LYS A 54 -15.79 8.42 9.84
C LYS A 54 -14.61 7.84 9.06
N MET A 55 -13.62 7.32 9.78
CA MET A 55 -12.48 6.59 9.25
C MET A 55 -12.69 5.10 9.47
N ARG A 56 -12.37 4.28 8.49
CA ARG A 56 -12.40 2.81 8.57
C ARG A 56 -11.02 2.29 8.92
N ILE A 57 -10.98 1.20 9.66
CA ILE A 57 -9.74 0.51 10.05
C ILE A 57 -9.65 -0.83 9.32
N ILE A 58 -8.55 -1.02 8.62
CA ILE A 58 -8.18 -2.27 7.96
C ILE A 58 -6.90 -2.77 8.63
N ILE A 59 -6.83 -4.04 8.99
CA ILE A 59 -5.61 -4.64 9.52
C ILE A 59 -4.97 -5.58 8.51
N ASP A 60 -3.67 -5.83 8.70
CA ASP A 60 -2.90 -6.74 7.87
C ASP A 60 -3.06 -8.19 8.35
N GLY A 61 -3.39 -9.08 7.43
CA GLY A 61 -3.55 -10.49 7.63
C GLY A 61 -2.45 -11.28 6.93
N VAL A 62 -1.47 -11.76 7.69
CA VAL A 62 -0.35 -12.56 7.18
C VAL A 62 -0.71 -14.04 7.28
N PHE A 63 -1.34 -14.61 6.26
CA PHE A 63 -1.83 -15.99 6.28
C PHE A 63 -0.97 -16.98 5.49
N ASN A 64 0.11 -16.51 4.86
CA ASN A 64 1.05 -17.34 4.12
C ASN A 64 2.10 -17.99 5.03
N HIS A 65 2.56 -17.27 6.05
CA HIS A 65 3.65 -17.69 6.95
C HIS A 65 3.43 -17.13 8.36
N THR A 66 4.20 -17.65 9.30
CA THR A 66 4.18 -17.19 10.71
C THR A 66 5.55 -16.61 11.09
N GLY A 67 5.70 -16.14 12.32
CA GLY A 67 7.01 -15.93 12.92
C GLY A 67 7.54 -17.22 13.56
N THR A 68 8.84 -17.29 13.78
CA THR A 68 9.49 -18.43 14.45
C THR A 68 8.95 -18.68 15.85
N THR A 69 8.47 -17.65 16.53
CA THR A 69 7.88 -17.73 17.87
C THR A 69 6.38 -18.04 17.88
N PHE A 70 5.80 -18.35 16.73
CA PHE A 70 4.38 -18.71 16.67
C PHE A 70 4.11 -19.98 17.50
N TRP A 71 3.11 -19.89 18.35
CA TRP A 71 2.84 -20.89 19.38
C TRP A 71 2.69 -22.33 18.84
N ALA A 72 2.02 -22.52 17.68
CA ALA A 72 1.80 -23.85 17.11
C ALA A 72 3.12 -24.46 16.58
N LEU A 73 4.00 -23.65 15.97
CA LEU A 73 5.33 -24.10 15.55
C LEU A 73 6.18 -24.52 16.75
N GLN A 74 6.17 -23.70 17.81
CA GLN A 74 6.91 -23.99 19.02
C GLN A 74 6.37 -25.23 19.75
N GLN A 75 5.07 -25.48 19.68
CA GLN A 75 4.47 -26.69 20.25
C GLN A 75 4.82 -27.91 19.40
N ALA A 76 4.72 -27.82 18.06
CA ALA A 76 5.16 -28.91 17.17
C ALA A 76 6.63 -29.28 17.43
N ARG A 77 7.52 -28.29 17.55
CA ARG A 77 8.94 -28.51 17.86
C ARG A 77 9.15 -29.27 19.19
N ARG A 78 8.44 -28.89 20.27
CA ARG A 78 8.57 -29.53 21.58
C ARG A 78 8.02 -30.95 21.63
N GLU A 79 6.90 -31.19 20.93
CA GLU A 79 6.18 -32.47 20.99
C GLU A 79 6.66 -33.49 19.95
N GLY A 80 7.43 -33.01 18.94
CA GLY A 80 7.94 -33.85 17.86
C GLY A 80 6.87 -34.24 16.82
N PRO A 81 7.14 -35.32 16.05
CA PRO A 81 6.27 -35.73 14.92
C PRO A 81 4.84 -36.10 15.32
N GLY A 82 4.60 -36.44 16.60
CA GLY A 82 3.28 -36.74 17.13
C GLY A 82 2.42 -35.52 17.47
N SER A 83 2.97 -34.30 17.34
CA SER A 83 2.22 -33.10 17.64
C SER A 83 1.04 -32.93 16.70
N ARG A 84 -0.10 -32.55 17.26
CA ARG A 84 -1.30 -32.16 16.51
C ARG A 84 -1.01 -31.01 15.53
N PHE A 85 -0.03 -30.14 15.80
CA PHE A 85 0.33 -29.00 14.98
C PHE A 85 1.42 -29.29 13.95
N ALA A 86 1.99 -30.50 13.92
CA ALA A 86 2.99 -30.89 12.93
C ALA A 86 2.52 -30.70 11.48
N HIS A 87 1.21 -30.87 11.26
CA HIS A 87 0.59 -30.73 9.93
C HIS A 87 0.33 -29.28 9.49
N TRP A 88 0.55 -28.30 10.38
CA TRP A 88 0.35 -26.89 10.02
C TRP A 88 1.50 -26.31 9.22
N PHE A 89 2.68 -26.98 9.25
CA PHE A 89 3.92 -26.53 8.64
C PHE A 89 4.52 -27.61 7.74
N HIS A 90 5.45 -27.22 6.89
CA HIS A 90 6.30 -28.13 6.13
C HIS A 90 7.58 -28.41 6.95
N ILE A 91 7.50 -29.29 7.95
CA ILE A 91 8.65 -29.70 8.74
C ILE A 91 9.52 -30.59 7.86
N THR A 92 10.79 -30.26 7.69
CA THR A 92 11.77 -30.97 6.86
C THR A 92 12.66 -31.88 7.67
N ARG A 93 12.92 -31.52 8.94
CA ARG A 93 13.68 -32.32 9.89
C ARG A 93 13.16 -32.14 11.30
N TRP A 94 13.10 -33.24 12.05
CA TRP A 94 12.82 -33.22 13.48
C TRP A 94 14.13 -33.25 14.27
N ASP A 95 14.11 -32.63 15.43
CA ASP A 95 15.24 -32.67 16.36
C ASP A 95 15.44 -34.08 16.88
N ASP A 96 16.68 -34.55 16.87
CA ASP A 96 17.07 -35.83 17.51
C ASP A 96 17.61 -35.55 18.93
N PRO A 97 16.89 -35.91 20.00
CA PRO A 97 17.32 -35.64 21.36
C PRO A 97 18.61 -36.37 21.74
N MET A 98 19.10 -37.28 20.90
CA MET A 98 20.37 -37.98 21.12
C MET A 98 21.58 -37.22 20.59
N THR A 99 21.36 -36.17 19.79
CA THR A 99 22.43 -35.29 19.28
C THR A 99 22.48 -33.98 20.05
N PRO A 100 23.66 -33.35 20.24
CA PRO A 100 23.76 -32.07 20.93
C PRO A 100 23.35 -30.86 20.03
N ALA A 101 23.14 -31.09 18.73
CA ALA A 101 22.78 -30.06 17.78
C ALA A 101 21.26 -29.93 17.69
N ASP A 102 20.76 -28.73 17.63
CA ASP A 102 19.37 -28.45 17.25
C ASP A 102 19.22 -28.70 15.73
N GLU A 103 18.52 -29.77 15.39
CA GLU A 103 18.32 -30.20 14.01
C GLU A 103 16.93 -29.86 13.46
N PHE A 104 16.07 -29.27 14.30
CA PHE A 104 14.71 -28.91 13.86
C PHE A 104 14.71 -27.94 12.70
N ASP A 105 14.14 -28.35 11.57
CA ASP A 105 14.11 -27.56 10.34
C ASP A 105 12.75 -27.66 9.65
N TYR A 106 12.42 -26.62 8.91
CA TYR A 106 11.14 -26.45 8.22
C TYR A 106 11.31 -25.57 6.98
N ARG A 107 10.36 -25.61 6.09
CA ARG A 107 10.33 -24.75 4.92
C ARG A 107 9.93 -23.32 5.33
N GLY A 108 10.84 -22.36 5.10
CA GLY A 108 10.56 -20.94 5.18
C GLY A 108 10.05 -20.39 3.85
N TRP A 109 9.16 -19.40 3.91
CA TRP A 109 8.67 -18.71 2.71
C TRP A 109 9.84 -18.05 1.98
N SER A 110 9.90 -18.27 0.66
CA SER A 110 11.01 -17.79 -0.21
C SER A 110 12.40 -18.18 0.28
N GLY A 111 12.54 -19.29 1.06
CA GLY A 111 13.79 -19.75 1.64
C GLY A 111 14.22 -18.99 2.90
N ILE A 112 13.40 -18.08 3.42
CA ILE A 112 13.69 -17.29 4.62
C ILE A 112 13.23 -18.06 5.85
N GLN A 113 14.18 -18.55 6.65
CA GLN A 113 13.90 -19.37 7.85
C GLN A 113 13.11 -18.63 8.94
N ASP A 114 13.22 -17.30 9.00
CA ASP A 114 12.45 -16.50 9.97
C ASP A 114 10.96 -16.41 9.64
N LEU A 115 10.52 -16.97 8.50
CA LEU A 115 9.15 -16.92 7.99
C LEU A 115 8.61 -18.33 7.73
N PRO A 116 8.34 -19.14 8.78
CA PRO A 116 7.82 -20.51 8.66
C PRO A 116 6.54 -20.57 7.82
N GLU A 117 6.60 -21.28 6.70
CA GLU A 117 5.49 -21.36 5.76
C GLU A 117 4.37 -22.24 6.31
N ILE A 118 3.12 -21.74 6.22
CA ILE A 118 1.93 -22.52 6.55
C ILE A 118 1.68 -23.54 5.44
N ARG A 119 1.47 -24.80 5.85
CA ARG A 119 1.24 -25.91 4.93
C ARG A 119 -0.08 -25.74 4.17
N ARG A 120 0.00 -25.91 2.89
CA ARG A 120 -1.11 -25.85 1.94
C ARG A 120 -1.00 -26.93 0.87
N ASP A 121 -2.12 -27.26 0.27
CA ASP A 121 -2.22 -27.95 -1.01
C ASP A 121 -2.53 -26.96 -2.15
N SER A 122 -2.85 -27.45 -3.33
CA SER A 122 -3.22 -26.60 -4.48
C SER A 122 -4.54 -25.84 -4.29
N GLU A 123 -5.39 -26.27 -3.37
CA GLU A 123 -6.75 -25.77 -3.22
C GLU A 123 -6.92 -24.92 -1.98
N ASN A 124 -6.26 -25.30 -0.84
CA ASN A 124 -6.55 -24.66 0.45
C ASN A 124 -5.44 -24.83 1.49
N LEU A 125 -5.60 -24.16 2.62
CA LEU A 125 -4.85 -24.43 3.85
C LEU A 125 -5.44 -25.62 4.61
N HIS A 126 -4.66 -26.22 5.52
CA HIS A 126 -5.14 -27.30 6.38
C HIS A 126 -6.42 -26.92 7.15
N PRO A 127 -7.42 -27.81 7.30
CA PRO A 127 -8.70 -27.47 7.93
C PRO A 127 -8.59 -26.84 9.33
N GLU A 128 -7.70 -27.32 10.19
CA GLU A 128 -7.51 -26.76 11.54
C GLU A 128 -6.90 -25.34 11.49
N VAL A 129 -6.00 -25.06 10.54
CA VAL A 129 -5.47 -23.71 10.30
C VAL A 129 -6.58 -22.77 9.89
N ARG A 130 -7.45 -23.19 8.96
CA ARG A 130 -8.60 -22.41 8.53
C ARG A 130 -9.56 -22.10 9.68
N ALA A 131 -9.85 -23.10 10.52
CA ALA A 131 -10.71 -22.91 11.71
C ALA A 131 -10.10 -21.90 12.68
N HIS A 132 -8.79 -21.96 12.90
CA HIS A 132 -8.07 -20.99 13.73
C HIS A 132 -8.16 -19.56 13.15
N PHE A 133 -7.88 -19.41 11.85
CA PHE A 133 -7.97 -18.11 11.19
C PHE A 133 -9.40 -17.55 11.13
N HIS A 134 -10.42 -18.42 10.98
CA HIS A 134 -11.81 -18.00 11.09
C HIS A 134 -12.11 -17.39 12.47
N SER A 135 -11.59 -18.00 13.54
CA SER A 135 -11.75 -17.45 14.90
C SER A 135 -11.06 -16.10 15.07
N ILE A 136 -9.93 -15.90 14.40
CA ILE A 136 -9.21 -14.61 14.39
C ILE A 136 -10.01 -13.54 13.62
N VAL A 137 -10.57 -13.89 12.46
CA VAL A 137 -11.46 -12.98 11.71
C VAL A 137 -12.62 -12.52 12.57
N ARG A 138 -13.31 -13.44 13.23
CA ARG A 138 -14.42 -13.12 14.16
C ARG A 138 -13.96 -12.20 15.29
N ARG A 139 -12.83 -12.52 15.93
CA ARG A 139 -12.32 -11.74 17.06
C ARG A 139 -12.10 -10.26 16.72
N TRP A 140 -11.57 -9.97 15.53
CA TRP A 140 -11.25 -8.59 15.16
C TRP A 140 -12.42 -7.85 14.49
N MET A 141 -13.34 -8.56 13.86
CA MET A 141 -14.47 -7.95 13.14
C MET A 141 -15.76 -7.85 13.98
N ASP A 142 -15.88 -8.65 15.06
CA ASP A 142 -17.01 -8.66 16.00
C ASP A 142 -16.47 -8.94 17.41
N PRO A 143 -15.76 -7.94 18.02
CA PRO A 143 -14.99 -8.16 19.25
C PRO A 143 -15.83 -8.55 20.47
N ASN A 144 -17.09 -8.14 20.54
CA ASN A 144 -18.02 -8.43 21.63
C ASN A 144 -18.93 -9.63 21.34
N GLY A 145 -18.96 -10.11 20.08
CA GLY A 145 -19.74 -11.29 19.65
C GLY A 145 -21.24 -11.05 19.56
N ASP A 146 -21.68 -9.78 19.43
CA ASP A 146 -23.11 -9.44 19.37
C ASP A 146 -23.69 -9.43 17.94
N GLY A 147 -22.82 -9.66 16.92
CA GLY A 147 -23.19 -9.65 15.51
C GLY A 147 -23.26 -8.25 14.89
N ASN A 148 -22.90 -7.19 15.62
CA ASN A 148 -22.81 -5.83 15.11
C ASN A 148 -21.35 -5.50 14.76
N PRO A 149 -20.98 -5.25 13.49
CA PRO A 149 -19.60 -5.00 13.09
C PRO A 149 -19.08 -3.59 13.43
N GLU A 150 -19.89 -2.72 14.05
CA GLU A 150 -19.52 -1.31 14.28
C GLU A 150 -18.39 -1.14 15.33
N ASP A 151 -18.12 -2.13 16.15
CA ASP A 151 -17.07 -2.12 17.17
C ASP A 151 -15.78 -2.83 16.72
N GLY A 152 -15.80 -3.51 15.57
CA GLY A 152 -14.69 -4.21 14.95
C GLY A 152 -13.99 -3.45 13.84
N ILE A 153 -13.03 -4.11 13.21
CA ILE A 153 -12.34 -3.59 12.02
C ILE A 153 -13.26 -3.68 10.80
N ASP A 154 -12.97 -2.83 9.80
CA ASP A 154 -13.78 -2.68 8.59
C ASP A 154 -13.25 -3.48 7.40
N GLY A 155 -12.19 -4.26 7.58
CA GLY A 155 -11.63 -5.04 6.49
C GLY A 155 -10.21 -5.53 6.73
N TRP A 156 -9.62 -6.09 5.67
CA TRP A 156 -8.33 -6.75 5.70
C TRP A 156 -7.46 -6.35 4.50
N ARG A 157 -6.20 -6.04 4.76
CA ARG A 157 -5.12 -6.16 3.78
C ARG A 157 -4.51 -7.53 3.96
N VAL A 158 -4.38 -8.31 2.89
CA VAL A 158 -3.84 -9.67 3.00
C VAL A 158 -2.49 -9.76 2.31
N ASP A 159 -1.51 -10.12 3.13
CA ASP A 159 -0.09 -10.21 2.82
C ASP A 159 0.22 -11.40 1.92
N VAL A 160 1.14 -11.23 0.96
CA VAL A 160 1.61 -12.30 0.04
C VAL A 160 0.43 -13.11 -0.53
N ALA A 161 -0.65 -12.43 -0.89
CA ALA A 161 -1.92 -13.07 -1.21
C ALA A 161 -1.85 -14.02 -2.43
N ALA A 162 -0.90 -13.78 -3.33
CA ALA A 162 -0.68 -14.61 -4.51
C ALA A 162 -0.14 -16.02 -4.19
N GLU A 163 0.49 -16.18 -3.04
CA GLU A 163 1.09 -17.45 -2.63
C GLU A 163 0.13 -18.35 -1.84
N VAL A 164 -0.99 -17.80 -1.38
CA VAL A 164 -2.02 -18.57 -0.67
C VAL A 164 -3.10 -19.02 -1.67
N PRO A 165 -3.57 -20.29 -1.62
CA PRO A 165 -4.54 -20.82 -2.57
C PRO A 165 -5.82 -20.00 -2.64
N LEU A 166 -6.36 -19.82 -3.84
CA LEU A 166 -7.57 -19.03 -4.08
C LEU A 166 -8.81 -19.62 -3.37
N GLY A 167 -8.83 -20.93 -3.13
CA GLY A 167 -9.87 -21.59 -2.33
C GLY A 167 -9.96 -21.04 -0.91
N PHE A 168 -8.81 -20.82 -0.26
CA PHE A 168 -8.77 -20.16 1.04
C PHE A 168 -9.35 -18.74 0.98
N TRP A 169 -9.00 -17.94 0.00
CA TRP A 169 -9.47 -16.57 -0.13
C TRP A 169 -10.99 -16.47 -0.37
N ARG A 170 -11.57 -17.45 -1.09
CA ARG A 170 -13.02 -17.54 -1.24
C ARG A 170 -13.72 -17.82 0.10
N GLU A 171 -13.18 -18.73 0.91
CA GLU A 171 -13.70 -18.99 2.25
C GLU A 171 -13.53 -17.78 3.16
N PHE A 172 -12.34 -17.17 3.15
CA PHE A 172 -12.04 -15.96 3.92
C PHE A 172 -13.01 -14.82 3.59
N ARG A 173 -13.28 -14.57 2.31
CA ARG A 173 -14.31 -13.60 1.89
C ARG A 173 -15.66 -13.94 2.47
N GLY A 174 -16.06 -15.20 2.44
CA GLY A 174 -17.30 -15.67 3.04
C GLY A 174 -17.39 -15.35 4.53
N TRP A 175 -16.32 -15.59 5.28
CA TRP A 175 -16.29 -15.28 6.72
C TRP A 175 -16.40 -13.78 7.00
N VAL A 176 -15.65 -12.98 6.26
CA VAL A 176 -15.64 -11.52 6.40
C VAL A 176 -17.01 -10.94 6.07
N GLN A 177 -17.60 -11.33 4.95
CA GLN A 177 -18.90 -10.81 4.50
C GLN A 177 -20.08 -11.28 5.38
N ALA A 178 -19.97 -12.45 6.01
CA ALA A 178 -20.97 -12.92 6.97
C ALA A 178 -21.05 -12.03 8.22
N ILE A 179 -19.94 -11.38 8.59
CA ILE A 179 -19.89 -10.45 9.72
C ILE A 179 -20.21 -9.02 9.25
N ASN A 180 -19.56 -8.57 8.19
CA ASN A 180 -19.76 -7.22 7.65
C ASN A 180 -19.75 -7.23 6.12
N SER A 181 -20.93 -7.14 5.51
CA SER A 181 -21.10 -7.11 4.04
C SER A 181 -20.48 -5.88 3.36
N GLN A 182 -20.12 -4.84 4.13
CA GLN A 182 -19.46 -3.63 3.65
C GLN A 182 -17.96 -3.61 3.92
N ALA A 183 -17.40 -4.69 4.46
CA ALA A 183 -15.97 -4.81 4.69
C ALA A 183 -15.20 -4.81 3.36
N TYR A 184 -14.03 -4.21 3.38
CA TYR A 184 -13.13 -4.13 2.23
C TYR A 184 -11.96 -5.08 2.39
N ILE A 185 -11.76 -5.94 1.40
CA ILE A 185 -10.63 -6.87 1.36
C ILE A 185 -9.70 -6.45 0.21
N THR A 186 -8.45 -6.18 0.53
CA THR A 186 -7.42 -5.86 -0.47
C THR A 186 -6.26 -6.82 -0.37
N GLY A 187 -5.80 -7.32 -1.52
CA GLY A 187 -4.69 -8.27 -1.58
C GLY A 187 -3.39 -7.63 -2.04
N GLU A 188 -2.29 -8.11 -1.49
CA GLU A 188 -0.99 -7.86 -2.07
C GLU A 188 -0.74 -8.87 -3.19
N ILE A 189 -0.91 -8.42 -4.43
CA ILE A 189 -0.62 -9.18 -5.64
C ILE A 189 0.41 -8.37 -6.43
N TRP A 190 1.64 -8.82 -6.45
CA TRP A 190 2.73 -8.02 -6.97
C TRP A 190 3.43 -8.68 -8.16
N TRP A 191 4.57 -9.32 -7.92
CA TRP A 191 5.42 -9.85 -8.98
C TRP A 191 4.86 -11.15 -9.59
N ASP A 192 4.96 -11.26 -10.90
CA ASP A 192 4.91 -12.53 -11.62
C ASP A 192 6.33 -13.07 -11.80
N ASP A 193 7.22 -12.22 -12.29
CA ASP A 193 8.66 -12.46 -12.35
C ASP A 193 9.39 -11.21 -11.87
N TYR A 194 10.04 -11.33 -10.71
CA TYR A 194 10.80 -10.24 -10.10
C TYR A 194 11.98 -9.82 -10.98
N ALA A 195 12.76 -10.77 -11.50
CA ALA A 195 13.94 -10.47 -12.30
C ALA A 195 13.58 -9.80 -13.65
N ALA A 196 12.48 -10.21 -14.26
CA ALA A 196 11.94 -9.60 -15.47
C ALA A 196 11.14 -8.34 -15.22
N ASN A 197 10.89 -8.00 -13.95
CA ASN A 197 10.05 -6.87 -13.52
C ASN A 197 8.64 -6.89 -14.15
N THR A 198 8.03 -8.06 -14.14
CA THR A 198 6.67 -8.23 -14.61
C THR A 198 5.69 -8.41 -13.48
N PHE A 199 4.49 -7.82 -13.62
CA PHE A 199 3.46 -7.84 -12.59
C PHE A 199 2.46 -8.95 -12.85
N ARG A 200 2.09 -9.66 -11.78
CA ARG A 200 1.06 -10.70 -11.84
C ARG A 200 -0.31 -10.11 -12.18
N ASN A 201 -1.06 -10.81 -13.00
CA ASN A 201 -2.44 -10.45 -13.30
C ASN A 201 -3.34 -10.77 -12.10
N ALA A 202 -3.86 -9.73 -11.43
CA ALA A 202 -4.70 -9.89 -10.24
C ALA A 202 -6.16 -10.28 -10.52
N ARG A 203 -6.57 -10.43 -11.79
CA ARG A 203 -7.96 -10.71 -12.19
C ARG A 203 -8.59 -11.88 -11.45
N PRO A 204 -7.90 -13.07 -11.28
CA PRO A 204 -8.50 -14.21 -10.58
C PRO A 204 -8.94 -13.89 -9.14
N TRP A 205 -8.16 -13.10 -8.42
CA TRP A 205 -8.48 -12.69 -7.04
C TRP A 205 -9.57 -11.62 -6.99
N LEU A 206 -9.54 -10.64 -7.89
CA LEU A 206 -10.56 -9.60 -8.01
C LEU A 206 -11.93 -10.16 -8.40
N ASP A 207 -11.97 -11.23 -9.18
CA ASP A 207 -13.23 -11.88 -9.56
C ASP A 207 -13.85 -12.70 -8.42
N GLN A 208 -13.05 -13.21 -7.48
CA GLN A 208 -13.49 -14.27 -6.58
C GLN A 208 -13.35 -13.93 -5.08
N ALA A 209 -12.44 -13.03 -4.69
CA ALA A 209 -12.08 -12.90 -3.29
C ALA A 209 -11.88 -11.46 -2.82
N PHE A 210 -11.30 -10.57 -3.63
CA PHE A 210 -10.90 -9.25 -3.17
C PHE A 210 -11.72 -8.14 -3.81
N ASP A 211 -11.91 -7.06 -3.07
CA ASP A 211 -12.55 -5.84 -3.57
C ASP A 211 -11.55 -4.93 -4.30
N GLY A 212 -10.26 -5.08 -3.97
CA GLY A 212 -9.16 -4.38 -4.60
C GLY A 212 -7.83 -5.09 -4.39
N VAL A 213 -6.78 -4.53 -4.96
CA VAL A 213 -5.39 -4.94 -4.70
C VAL A 213 -4.51 -3.71 -4.54
N MET A 214 -3.36 -3.87 -3.90
CA MET A 214 -2.29 -2.88 -3.89
C MET A 214 -1.78 -2.73 -5.32
N ASN A 215 -2.02 -1.57 -5.93
CA ASN A 215 -1.81 -1.36 -7.38
C ASN A 215 -0.38 -0.90 -7.67
N TYR A 216 0.59 -1.78 -7.50
CA TYR A 216 2.01 -1.54 -7.81
C TYR A 216 2.24 -1.20 -9.29
N ARG A 217 1.43 -1.79 -10.20
CA ARG A 217 1.49 -1.47 -11.64
C ARG A 217 1.24 0.01 -11.93
N PHE A 218 0.33 0.63 -11.17
CA PHE A 218 0.07 2.06 -11.30
C PHE A 218 1.28 2.88 -10.85
N GLY A 219 1.87 2.56 -9.71
CA GLY A 219 3.05 3.25 -9.19
C GLY A 219 4.23 3.18 -10.18
N ASP A 220 4.53 1.98 -10.66
CA ASP A 220 5.60 1.77 -11.64
C ASP A 220 5.36 2.59 -12.93
N ALA A 221 4.13 2.56 -13.48
CA ALA A 221 3.77 3.34 -14.66
C ALA A 221 3.94 4.86 -14.44
N VAL A 222 3.53 5.37 -13.27
CA VAL A 222 3.68 6.80 -12.92
C VAL A 222 5.14 7.19 -12.81
N PHE A 223 5.99 6.38 -12.17
CA PHE A 223 7.42 6.66 -12.07
C PHE A 223 8.11 6.60 -13.43
N GLN A 224 7.81 5.62 -14.27
CA GLN A 224 8.35 5.55 -15.61
C GLN A 224 7.94 6.76 -16.47
N PHE A 225 6.75 7.29 -16.27
CA PHE A 225 6.25 8.44 -17.04
C PHE A 225 6.79 9.78 -16.52
N LEU A 226 6.76 10.03 -15.20
CA LEU A 226 7.07 11.35 -14.65
C LEU A 226 8.44 11.46 -13.98
N ASN A 227 9.02 10.35 -13.55
CA ASN A 227 10.27 10.37 -12.79
C ASN A 227 11.48 9.89 -13.59
N GLN A 228 11.32 8.80 -14.32
CA GLN A 228 12.43 8.22 -15.10
C GLN A 228 12.58 8.93 -16.44
N PRO A 229 13.75 9.56 -16.70
CA PRO A 229 13.93 10.30 -17.94
C PRO A 229 13.75 9.40 -19.17
N ARG A 230 12.75 9.69 -20.01
CA ARG A 230 12.51 9.08 -21.31
C ARG A 230 12.08 7.60 -21.32
N CYS A 231 11.63 7.05 -20.19
CA CYS A 231 11.20 5.64 -20.18
C CYS A 231 9.83 5.44 -20.83
N THR A 232 8.88 6.35 -20.64
CA THR A 232 7.50 6.18 -21.10
C THR A 232 6.95 7.50 -21.66
N THR A 233 6.33 7.43 -22.83
CA THR A 233 5.59 8.56 -23.42
C THR A 233 4.21 8.70 -22.78
N PRO A 234 3.55 9.87 -22.88
CA PRO A 234 2.16 10.04 -22.47
C PRO A 234 1.20 9.00 -23.08
N ALA A 235 1.41 8.64 -24.34
CA ALA A 235 0.60 7.63 -25.02
C ALA A 235 0.79 6.23 -24.42
N GLN A 236 2.02 5.83 -24.15
CA GLN A 236 2.32 4.54 -23.51
C GLN A 236 1.79 4.47 -22.07
N PHE A 237 1.86 5.57 -21.31
CA PHE A 237 1.24 5.64 -19.98
C PHE A 237 -0.29 5.48 -20.07
N ALA A 238 -0.94 6.18 -21.00
CA ALA A 238 -2.38 6.07 -21.24
C ALA A 238 -2.78 4.65 -21.65
N GLU A 239 -2.00 4.01 -22.52
CA GLU A 239 -2.20 2.62 -22.95
C GLU A 239 -2.06 1.64 -21.79
N ALA A 240 -1.08 1.84 -20.90
CA ALA A 240 -0.90 1.00 -19.71
C ALA A 240 -2.11 1.06 -18.76
N LEU A 241 -2.67 2.26 -18.54
CA LEU A 241 -3.90 2.41 -17.77
C LEU A 241 -5.11 1.77 -18.45
N GLU A 242 -5.27 2.00 -19.76
CA GLU A 242 -6.36 1.41 -20.52
C GLU A 242 -6.31 -0.12 -20.53
N LEU A 243 -5.12 -0.70 -20.69
CA LEU A 243 -4.92 -2.15 -20.61
C LEU A 243 -5.33 -2.68 -19.23
N GLN A 244 -5.01 -1.97 -18.14
CA GLN A 244 -5.43 -2.34 -16.79
C GLN A 244 -6.96 -2.28 -16.65
N HIS A 245 -7.61 -1.24 -17.20
CA HIS A 245 -9.08 -1.10 -17.19
C HIS A 245 -9.75 -2.25 -17.97
N GLN A 246 -9.19 -2.65 -19.09
CA GLN A 246 -9.70 -3.79 -19.87
C GLN A 246 -9.51 -5.13 -19.13
N GLN A 247 -8.36 -5.34 -18.52
CA GLN A 247 -8.04 -6.57 -17.80
C GLN A 247 -8.90 -6.78 -16.56
N TYR A 248 -9.12 -5.72 -15.76
CA TYR A 248 -9.78 -5.84 -14.45
C TYR A 248 -11.26 -5.42 -14.46
N GLY A 249 -11.68 -4.70 -15.49
CA GLY A 249 -12.95 -3.98 -15.52
C GLY A 249 -12.86 -2.63 -14.84
N TYR A 250 -13.38 -1.58 -15.49
CA TYR A 250 -13.22 -0.20 -15.03
C TYR A 250 -13.74 0.03 -13.60
N ASP A 251 -14.94 -0.50 -13.27
CA ASP A 251 -15.53 -0.34 -11.95
C ASP A 251 -14.66 -0.90 -10.82
N ARG A 252 -14.00 -2.03 -11.06
CA ARG A 252 -13.02 -2.59 -10.10
C ARG A 252 -11.79 -1.71 -9.98
N CYS A 253 -11.34 -1.10 -11.07
CA CYS A 253 -10.20 -0.20 -11.03
C CYS A 253 -10.44 1.03 -10.14
N LEU A 254 -11.69 1.44 -9.91
CA LEU A 254 -12.01 2.52 -8.98
C LEU A 254 -11.73 2.17 -7.51
N ALA A 255 -11.67 0.88 -7.17
CA ALA A 255 -11.40 0.39 -5.82
C ALA A 255 -9.95 -0.07 -5.59
N LEU A 256 -9.09 -0.09 -6.64
CA LEU A 256 -7.68 -0.43 -6.49
C LEU A 256 -6.94 0.62 -5.66
N GLN A 257 -5.99 0.18 -4.84
CA GLN A 257 -5.15 1.05 -4.04
C GLN A 257 -3.95 1.54 -4.86
N ASN A 258 -4.06 2.71 -5.47
CA ASN A 258 -2.99 3.31 -6.26
C ASN A 258 -1.87 3.80 -5.35
N LEU A 259 -0.87 2.98 -5.10
CA LEU A 259 0.28 3.33 -4.27
C LEU A 259 1.43 3.91 -5.11
N LEU A 260 2.19 4.79 -4.49
CA LEU A 260 3.45 5.33 -5.01
C LEU A 260 4.65 4.90 -4.16
N GLY A 261 4.41 4.48 -2.95
CA GLY A 261 5.38 3.92 -2.01
C GLY A 261 4.68 3.09 -0.96
N SER A 262 5.41 2.17 -0.35
CA SER A 262 4.94 1.30 0.73
C SER A 262 6.08 0.99 1.70
N HIS A 263 5.85 0.06 2.61
CA HIS A 263 6.89 -0.47 3.50
C HIS A 263 7.87 -1.42 2.81
N ASP A 264 7.59 -1.81 1.55
CA ASP A 264 8.41 -2.71 0.73
C ASP A 264 9.00 -2.00 -0.50
N THR A 265 8.95 -0.67 -0.54
CA THR A 265 9.50 0.12 -1.65
C THR A 265 10.17 1.38 -1.13
N SER A 266 11.03 1.99 -1.94
CA SER A 266 11.51 3.34 -1.62
C SER A 266 10.36 4.35 -1.51
N ARG A 267 10.51 5.32 -0.59
CA ARG A 267 9.57 6.46 -0.50
C ARG A 267 9.66 7.33 -1.74
N VAL A 268 8.56 7.98 -2.10
CA VAL A 268 8.51 8.92 -3.24
C VAL A 268 9.60 9.99 -3.12
N GLY A 269 9.86 10.49 -1.88
CA GLY A 269 10.92 11.46 -1.61
C GLY A 269 12.32 10.98 -2.03
N SER A 270 12.62 9.69 -1.88
CA SER A 270 13.88 9.10 -2.34
C SER A 270 13.85 8.72 -3.82
N ALA A 271 12.72 8.26 -4.33
CA ALA A 271 12.56 7.92 -5.73
C ALA A 271 12.79 9.11 -6.68
N VAL A 272 12.36 10.33 -6.31
CA VAL A 272 12.60 11.54 -7.11
C VAL A 272 14.05 11.99 -7.11
N VAL A 273 14.82 11.60 -6.11
CA VAL A 273 16.29 11.81 -6.04
C VAL A 273 17.04 10.81 -6.91
N ASN A 274 16.49 9.61 -7.07
CA ASN A 274 17.10 8.47 -7.77
C ASN A 274 16.24 8.03 -8.99
N PRO A 275 16.12 8.86 -10.02
CA PRO A 275 15.19 8.60 -11.12
C PRO A 275 15.55 7.40 -12.00
N SER A 276 16.76 6.85 -11.88
CA SER A 276 17.20 5.62 -12.56
C SER A 276 16.80 4.34 -11.83
N ALA A 277 16.51 4.42 -10.52
CA ALA A 277 16.04 3.29 -9.74
C ALA A 277 14.53 3.05 -9.98
N ARG A 278 14.10 1.79 -9.95
CA ARG A 278 12.69 1.43 -9.92
C ARG A 278 12.20 1.37 -8.47
N GLN A 279 10.90 1.24 -8.24
CA GLN A 279 10.30 1.27 -6.89
C GLN A 279 10.96 0.30 -5.90
N ASP A 280 11.39 -0.87 -6.39
CA ASP A 280 11.94 -1.95 -5.59
C ASP A 280 13.35 -2.35 -6.08
N HIS A 281 13.61 -2.32 -7.39
CA HIS A 281 14.90 -2.71 -7.98
C HIS A 281 15.90 -1.55 -8.01
N GLY A 282 17.09 -1.78 -7.45
CA GLY A 282 18.15 -0.77 -7.38
C GLY A 282 17.80 0.41 -6.46
N ALA A 283 16.83 0.23 -5.57
CA ALA A 283 16.24 1.29 -4.77
C ALA A 283 16.92 1.47 -3.41
N SER A 284 18.07 0.88 -3.19
CA SER A 284 18.87 0.97 -1.97
C SER A 284 20.37 0.96 -2.26
N LEU A 285 21.19 1.37 -1.28
CA LEU A 285 22.64 1.25 -1.35
C LEU A 285 23.15 -0.21 -1.35
N LYS A 286 22.32 -1.15 -0.92
CA LYS A 286 22.63 -2.57 -0.99
C LYS A 286 22.59 -3.06 -2.43
N ASP A 287 21.64 -2.57 -3.22
CA ASP A 287 21.43 -2.97 -4.59
C ASP A 287 22.25 -2.14 -5.59
N ASP A 288 22.36 -0.84 -5.33
CA ASP A 288 23.13 0.11 -6.14
C ASP A 288 23.97 1.04 -5.24
N ARG A 289 25.29 0.89 -5.29
CA ARG A 289 26.23 1.76 -4.56
C ARG A 289 26.17 3.23 -4.99
N GLY A 290 25.60 3.53 -6.15
CA GLY A 290 25.36 4.88 -6.64
C GLY A 290 24.08 5.52 -6.12
N TYR A 291 23.24 4.77 -5.40
CA TYR A 291 21.99 5.29 -4.83
C TYR A 291 22.24 6.45 -3.88
N ASN A 292 21.50 7.54 -4.06
CA ASN A 292 21.68 8.75 -3.26
C ASN A 292 20.62 8.84 -2.16
N PRO A 293 20.98 8.67 -0.87
CA PRO A 293 20.04 8.61 0.25
C PRO A 293 19.65 9.99 0.82
N ARG A 294 20.07 11.10 0.20
CA ARG A 294 19.78 12.46 0.68
C ARG A 294 18.30 12.84 0.60
N ALA A 295 17.95 13.88 1.31
CA ALA A 295 16.64 14.54 1.17
C ALA A 295 16.46 15.15 -0.24
N PRO A 296 15.22 15.19 -0.78
CA PRO A 296 14.93 15.81 -2.07
C PRO A 296 15.10 17.34 -2.02
N ASN A 297 15.69 17.91 -3.08
CA ASN A 297 15.81 19.35 -3.28
C ASN A 297 14.48 19.96 -3.81
N ALA A 298 14.46 21.27 -4.04
CA ALA A 298 13.24 21.98 -4.48
C ALA A 298 12.71 21.50 -5.84
N ALA A 299 13.59 21.21 -6.81
CA ALA A 299 13.18 20.72 -8.13
C ALA A 299 12.60 19.30 -8.05
N GLU A 300 13.21 18.43 -7.24
CA GLU A 300 12.75 17.07 -6.97
C GLU A 300 11.41 17.08 -6.22
N LYS A 301 11.23 17.98 -5.24
CA LYS A 301 9.94 18.19 -4.58
C LYS A 301 8.85 18.67 -5.54
N SER A 302 9.19 19.50 -6.53
CA SER A 302 8.24 19.91 -7.58
C SER A 302 7.79 18.70 -8.41
N ARG A 303 8.70 17.81 -8.78
CA ARG A 303 8.39 16.55 -9.47
C ARG A 303 7.54 15.63 -8.60
N TRP A 304 7.89 15.49 -7.33
CA TRP A 304 7.07 14.73 -6.36
C TRP A 304 5.62 15.24 -6.33
N ARG A 305 5.43 16.56 -6.28
CA ARG A 305 4.08 17.16 -6.32
C ARG A 305 3.33 16.86 -7.61
N GLN A 306 4.01 16.81 -8.76
CA GLN A 306 3.40 16.40 -10.02
C GLN A 306 2.94 14.93 -9.98
N ILE A 307 3.76 14.03 -9.42
CA ILE A 307 3.45 12.62 -9.23
C ILE A 307 2.21 12.44 -8.34
N ILE A 308 2.14 13.14 -7.22
CA ILE A 308 0.97 13.14 -6.33
C ILE A 308 -0.28 13.67 -7.05
N ALA A 309 -0.17 14.74 -7.82
CA ALA A 309 -1.30 15.24 -8.59
C ALA A 309 -1.89 14.18 -9.52
N LEU A 310 -1.04 13.43 -10.22
CA LEU A 310 -1.47 12.34 -11.09
C LEU A 310 -2.16 11.22 -10.30
N GLN A 311 -1.64 10.83 -9.14
CA GLN A 311 -2.26 9.82 -8.27
C GLN A 311 -3.68 10.21 -7.84
N PHE A 312 -3.89 11.50 -7.49
CA PHE A 312 -5.20 11.96 -7.03
C PHE A 312 -6.21 12.17 -8.17
N LEU A 313 -5.75 12.40 -9.40
CA LEU A 313 -6.60 12.61 -10.58
C LEU A 313 -6.95 11.32 -11.31
N ALA A 314 -6.10 10.29 -11.23
CA ALA A 314 -6.32 9.01 -11.88
C ALA A 314 -7.49 8.21 -11.27
N PRO A 315 -8.09 7.25 -12.02
CA PRO A 315 -9.00 6.25 -11.47
C PRO A 315 -8.31 5.40 -10.39
N GLY A 316 -9.04 5.01 -9.35
CA GLY A 316 -8.54 4.24 -8.22
C GLY A 316 -8.49 5.05 -6.92
N ALA A 317 -8.23 4.40 -5.81
CA ALA A 317 -8.09 5.03 -4.50
C ALA A 317 -6.63 5.43 -4.26
N PRO A 318 -6.30 6.73 -4.04
CA PRO A 318 -4.96 7.11 -3.64
C PRO A 318 -4.55 6.43 -2.34
N TYR A 319 -3.46 5.68 -2.38
CA TYR A 319 -2.84 5.06 -1.22
C TYR A 319 -1.64 5.91 -0.78
N LEU A 320 -1.64 6.36 0.45
CA LEU A 320 -0.59 7.20 1.02
C LEU A 320 0.22 6.39 2.01
N TYR A 321 1.53 6.28 1.79
CA TYR A 321 2.41 5.71 2.79
C TYR A 321 2.67 6.75 3.87
N TYR A 322 2.55 6.36 5.15
CA TYR A 322 2.70 7.29 6.28
C TYR A 322 4.00 8.09 6.19
N GLY A 323 3.92 9.38 6.48
CA GLY A 323 5.07 10.28 6.48
C GLY A 323 5.41 10.90 5.12
N ASP A 324 4.90 10.40 4.00
CA ASP A 324 5.09 11.05 2.71
C ASP A 324 4.45 12.45 2.70
N GLU A 325 3.30 12.61 3.38
CA GLU A 325 2.66 13.90 3.60
C GLU A 325 3.49 14.84 4.50
N ALA A 326 4.33 14.28 5.35
CA ALA A 326 5.25 15.04 6.19
C ALA A 326 6.59 15.35 5.48
N GLY A 327 6.77 14.88 4.25
CA GLY A 327 7.99 15.10 3.48
C GLY A 327 9.11 14.11 3.81
N MET A 328 8.81 12.97 4.43
CA MET A 328 9.80 11.94 4.73
C MET A 328 10.37 11.32 3.46
N TRP A 329 11.62 10.93 3.52
CA TRP A 329 12.34 10.18 2.49
C TRP A 329 12.96 8.92 3.11
N GLY A 330 13.32 7.95 2.30
CA GLY A 330 13.93 6.69 2.70
C GLY A 330 14.09 5.81 1.46
N ALA A 331 15.24 5.16 1.36
CA ALA A 331 15.50 4.10 0.39
C ALA A 331 14.56 2.93 0.66
N ASP A 332 14.66 1.88 -0.11
CA ASP A 332 13.92 0.65 0.10
C ASP A 332 14.14 0.03 1.49
N ASP A 333 13.35 -0.98 1.83
CA ASP A 333 13.37 -1.67 3.13
C ASP A 333 14.82 -2.02 3.59
N PRO A 334 15.17 -1.70 4.83
CA PRO A 334 14.37 -1.17 5.93
C PRO A 334 14.35 0.36 6.06
N ASP A 335 15.03 1.13 5.19
CA ASP A 335 15.20 2.58 5.35
C ASP A 335 13.88 3.36 5.15
N CYS A 336 12.95 2.85 4.33
CA CYS A 336 11.61 3.43 4.17
C CYS A 336 10.76 3.36 5.44
N ARG A 337 11.07 2.48 6.41
CA ARG A 337 10.29 2.22 7.64
C ARG A 337 10.68 3.08 8.84
N LYS A 338 11.30 4.23 8.61
CA LYS A 338 11.66 5.18 9.68
C LYS A 338 10.44 5.58 10.50
N PRO A 339 10.60 5.84 11.81
CA PRO A 339 9.51 6.35 12.64
C PRO A 339 8.90 7.65 12.07
N MET A 340 7.59 7.83 12.24
CA MET A 340 6.87 9.02 11.81
C MET A 340 7.48 10.30 12.40
N VAL A 341 7.64 11.31 11.57
CA VAL A 341 8.08 12.64 11.98
C VAL A 341 6.89 13.49 12.38
N TRP A 342 6.87 13.93 13.66
CA TRP A 342 5.78 14.72 14.25
C TRP A 342 6.18 16.19 14.42
N SER A 343 5.25 17.11 14.24
CA SER A 343 5.52 18.54 14.24
C SER A 343 5.79 19.14 15.64
N ASP A 344 5.46 18.43 16.70
CA ASP A 344 5.67 18.78 18.12
C ASP A 344 6.96 18.19 18.70
N LEU A 345 7.66 17.36 17.90
CA LEU A 345 8.95 16.78 18.28
C LEU A 345 10.12 17.44 17.56
N ARG A 346 11.30 17.30 18.12
CA ARG A 346 12.58 17.73 17.53
C ARG A 346 13.41 16.52 17.21
N TYR A 347 14.02 16.53 16.05
CA TYR A 347 14.83 15.42 15.54
C TYR A 347 16.27 15.87 15.30
N ALA A 348 17.21 14.98 15.54
CA ALA A 348 18.57 15.16 15.08
C ALA A 348 18.62 15.07 13.54
N PRO A 349 19.53 15.79 12.88
CA PRO A 349 19.75 15.61 11.45
C PRO A 349 20.14 14.16 11.14
N GLU A 350 19.65 13.63 10.03
CA GLU A 350 20.05 12.32 9.52
C GLU A 350 21.44 12.41 8.90
N LYS A 351 22.42 11.76 9.50
CA LYS A 351 23.82 11.81 9.11
C LYS A 351 24.50 10.46 8.97
N CYS A 352 23.74 9.39 9.11
CA CYS A 352 24.20 8.01 8.93
C CYS A 352 23.40 7.33 7.82
N LEU A 353 24.05 6.45 7.09
CA LEU A 353 23.41 5.51 6.19
C LEU A 353 22.85 4.33 6.99
N PRO A 354 21.93 3.51 6.41
CA PRO A 354 21.49 2.26 7.03
C PRO A 354 22.65 1.30 7.36
N SER A 355 23.76 1.37 6.61
CA SER A 355 25.00 0.65 6.90
C SER A 355 25.77 1.14 8.15
N GLY A 356 25.40 2.31 8.69
CA GLY A 356 26.12 3.00 9.77
C GLY A 356 27.19 3.99 9.30
N ASP A 357 27.50 4.04 8.00
CA ASP A 357 28.46 4.98 7.45
C ASP A 357 27.96 6.43 7.56
N GLN A 358 28.91 7.35 7.77
CA GLN A 358 28.58 8.78 7.88
C GLN A 358 28.32 9.39 6.51
N ARG A 359 27.35 10.31 6.43
CA ARG A 359 27.04 11.12 5.25
C ARG A 359 26.82 12.60 5.63
N ALA A 360 26.69 13.44 4.62
CA ALA A 360 26.29 14.83 4.85
C ALA A 360 24.94 14.88 5.58
N PRO A 361 24.80 15.73 6.61
CA PRO A 361 23.60 15.79 7.42
C PRO A 361 22.42 16.40 6.65
N ASP A 362 21.27 15.73 6.68
CA ASP A 362 19.99 16.26 6.21
C ASP A 362 19.11 16.63 7.42
N PRO A 363 18.56 17.85 7.49
CA PRO A 363 17.64 18.23 8.53
C PRO A 363 16.34 17.39 8.47
N VAL A 364 15.90 16.90 9.63
CA VAL A 364 14.66 16.13 9.77
C VAL A 364 13.60 16.99 10.46
N SER A 365 12.53 17.27 9.74
CA SER A 365 11.38 18.01 10.24
C SER A 365 10.17 17.82 9.33
N VAL A 366 8.97 18.11 9.85
CA VAL A 366 7.76 18.09 9.00
C VAL A 366 7.84 19.17 7.93
N ASP A 367 7.72 18.78 6.68
CA ASP A 367 7.52 19.69 5.55
C ASP A 367 6.07 20.18 5.52
N ARG A 368 5.84 21.38 6.09
CA ARG A 368 4.48 21.94 6.18
C ARG A 368 3.86 22.31 4.83
N GLU A 369 4.67 22.56 3.81
CA GLU A 369 4.16 22.82 2.46
C GLU A 369 3.69 21.53 1.82
N GLN A 370 4.45 20.45 1.96
CA GLN A 370 4.07 19.13 1.50
C GLN A 370 2.79 18.65 2.19
N TRP A 371 2.72 18.83 3.52
CA TRP A 371 1.52 18.49 4.29
C TRP A 371 0.26 19.23 3.82
N ARG A 372 0.38 20.56 3.57
CA ARG A 372 -0.73 21.36 3.02
C ARG A 372 -1.12 20.87 1.63
N TYR A 373 -0.15 20.52 0.80
CA TYR A 373 -0.36 20.03 -0.55
C TYR A 373 -1.20 18.74 -0.55
N PHE A 374 -0.84 17.74 0.28
CA PHE A 374 -1.63 16.51 0.43
C PHE A 374 -3.04 16.80 0.98
N ARG A 375 -3.15 17.63 2.02
CA ARG A 375 -4.44 18.03 2.59
C ARG A 375 -5.36 18.64 1.53
N ASP A 376 -4.82 19.52 0.70
CA ASP A 376 -5.59 20.24 -0.33
C ASP A 376 -6.03 19.28 -1.46
N TRP A 377 -5.19 18.30 -1.83
CA TRP A 377 -5.57 17.23 -2.76
C TRP A 377 -6.64 16.30 -2.20
N ILE A 378 -6.54 15.91 -0.94
CA ILE A 378 -7.55 15.08 -0.27
C ILE A 378 -8.90 15.81 -0.28
N ARG A 379 -8.89 17.10 0.06
CA ARG A 379 -10.11 17.93 0.01
C ARG A 379 -10.65 18.02 -1.41
N PHE A 380 -9.83 18.38 -2.37
CA PHE A 380 -10.20 18.50 -3.78
C PHE A 380 -10.87 17.22 -4.30
N ARG A 381 -10.26 16.05 -4.04
CA ARG A 381 -10.85 14.78 -4.47
C ARG A 381 -12.17 14.45 -3.76
N LYS A 382 -12.33 14.86 -2.49
CA LYS A 382 -13.60 14.70 -1.76
C LYS A 382 -14.71 15.60 -2.31
N GLU A 383 -14.38 16.79 -2.73
CA GLU A 383 -15.32 17.77 -3.30
C GLU A 383 -15.75 17.41 -4.74
N HIS A 384 -14.94 16.64 -5.47
CA HIS A 384 -15.17 16.29 -6.87
C HIS A 384 -15.53 14.81 -7.06
N PRO A 385 -16.83 14.44 -7.10
CA PRO A 385 -17.27 13.06 -7.34
C PRO A 385 -16.74 12.44 -8.63
N ALA A 386 -16.53 13.24 -9.69
CA ALA A 386 -15.96 12.77 -10.95
C ALA A 386 -14.60 12.09 -10.76
N LEU A 387 -13.77 12.51 -9.80
CA LEU A 387 -12.49 11.88 -9.52
C LEU A 387 -12.62 10.52 -8.82
N ARG A 388 -13.73 10.28 -8.12
CA ARG A 388 -13.95 9.06 -7.34
C ARG A 388 -14.79 8.00 -8.07
N ARG A 389 -15.75 8.46 -8.92
CA ARG A 389 -16.77 7.62 -9.56
C ARG A 389 -16.89 7.83 -11.06
N GLY A 390 -16.24 8.88 -11.58
CA GLY A 390 -16.39 9.30 -12.97
C GLY A 390 -15.67 8.39 -13.95
N ASP A 391 -16.14 8.41 -15.19
CA ASP A 391 -15.48 7.78 -16.31
C ASP A 391 -14.09 8.38 -16.53
N TYR A 392 -13.23 7.62 -17.17
CA TYR A 392 -11.91 8.06 -17.60
C TYR A 392 -11.83 8.02 -19.13
N ARG A 393 -11.33 9.10 -19.73
CA ARG A 393 -11.04 9.14 -21.16
C ARG A 393 -9.75 9.89 -21.42
N THR A 394 -8.81 9.25 -22.10
CA THR A 394 -7.62 9.91 -22.64
C THR A 394 -8.02 10.88 -23.76
N LEU A 395 -7.42 12.06 -23.76
CA LEU A 395 -7.60 13.08 -24.81
C LEU A 395 -6.32 13.16 -25.63
N THR A 396 -6.43 13.01 -26.95
CA THR A 396 -5.30 13.16 -27.85
C THR A 396 -5.09 14.62 -28.23
N ILE A 397 -3.88 15.15 -28.01
CA ILE A 397 -3.49 16.49 -28.40
C ILE A 397 -2.50 16.36 -29.56
N ALA A 398 -2.97 16.49 -30.78
CA ALA A 398 -2.23 16.12 -31.99
C ALA A 398 -0.84 16.78 -32.12
N ASN A 399 -0.69 18.02 -31.69
CA ASN A 399 0.56 18.80 -31.84
C ASN A 399 1.47 18.75 -30.61
N HIS A 400 1.09 18.00 -29.56
CA HIS A 400 1.81 17.97 -28.28
C HIS A 400 1.95 16.55 -27.72
N PRO A 401 2.74 15.67 -28.38
CA PRO A 401 2.87 14.26 -27.98
C PRO A 401 3.52 14.07 -26.59
N GLY A 402 4.16 15.09 -26.03
CA GLY A 402 4.75 15.08 -24.68
C GLY A 402 3.77 15.53 -23.59
N VAL A 403 2.50 15.74 -23.91
CA VAL A 403 1.46 16.11 -22.93
C VAL A 403 0.49 14.95 -22.76
N LEU A 404 0.38 14.44 -21.53
CA LEU A 404 -0.72 13.57 -21.15
C LEU A 404 -1.94 14.44 -20.88
N ALA A 405 -3.04 14.14 -21.56
CA ALA A 405 -4.33 14.74 -21.32
C ALA A 405 -5.40 13.68 -21.10
N PHE A 406 -6.21 13.86 -20.08
CA PHE A 406 -7.38 13.01 -19.86
C PHE A 406 -8.52 13.77 -19.18
N GLU A 407 -9.72 13.24 -19.27
CA GLU A 407 -10.87 13.77 -18.57
C GLU A 407 -11.54 12.75 -17.66
N ARG A 408 -12.16 13.26 -16.61
CA ARG A 408 -13.04 12.54 -15.70
C ARG A 408 -14.44 13.16 -15.77
N ARG A 409 -15.46 12.31 -15.91
CA ARG A 409 -16.85 12.79 -16.01
C ARG A 409 -17.78 12.02 -15.07
N TRP A 410 -18.66 12.76 -14.39
CA TRP A 410 -19.68 12.17 -13.52
C TRP A 410 -20.88 13.14 -13.38
N GLN A 411 -22.09 12.70 -13.74
CA GLN A 411 -23.34 13.45 -13.51
C GLN A 411 -23.26 14.94 -13.88
N GLY A 412 -22.68 15.25 -15.03
CA GLY A 412 -22.53 16.63 -15.52
C GLY A 412 -21.23 17.32 -15.10
N GLU A 413 -20.53 16.82 -14.10
CA GLU A 413 -19.18 17.29 -13.75
C GLU A 413 -18.16 16.80 -14.79
N ARG A 414 -17.28 17.70 -15.24
CA ARG A 414 -16.18 17.41 -16.16
C ARG A 414 -14.90 18.01 -15.65
N ILE A 415 -13.88 17.20 -15.43
CA ILE A 415 -12.55 17.62 -15.01
C ILE A 415 -11.56 17.18 -16.08
N ILE A 416 -10.73 18.11 -16.57
CA ILE A 416 -9.65 17.80 -17.52
C ILE A 416 -8.32 17.97 -16.81
N ALA A 417 -7.44 16.99 -16.92
CA ALA A 417 -6.09 17.00 -16.39
C ALA A 417 -5.08 17.00 -17.53
N LEU A 418 -4.07 17.86 -17.43
CA LEU A 418 -3.00 18.02 -18.40
C LEU A 418 -1.66 17.92 -17.67
N PHE A 419 -0.77 17.04 -18.14
CA PHE A 419 0.58 16.85 -17.57
C PHE A 419 1.62 17.04 -18.66
N ASN A 420 2.52 17.99 -18.47
CA ASN A 420 3.65 18.22 -19.35
C ASN A 420 4.88 17.45 -18.82
N SER A 421 5.29 16.40 -19.50
CA SER A 421 6.50 15.64 -19.15
C SER A 421 7.78 16.20 -19.77
N GLN A 422 7.67 17.27 -20.57
CA GLN A 422 8.82 17.87 -21.28
C GLN A 422 9.55 18.91 -20.44
N GLY A 423 10.82 19.12 -20.74
CA GLY A 423 11.66 20.15 -20.13
C GLY A 423 11.39 21.58 -20.63
N THR A 424 10.38 21.79 -21.48
CA THR A 424 9.98 23.10 -22.01
C THR A 424 8.50 23.36 -21.78
N PRO A 425 8.08 24.62 -21.60
CA PRO A 425 6.66 24.97 -21.50
C PRO A 425 5.92 24.65 -22.81
N VAL A 426 4.65 24.24 -22.65
CA VAL A 426 3.75 23.93 -23.77
C VAL A 426 2.50 24.80 -23.69
N ARG A 427 1.97 25.18 -24.85
CA ARG A 427 0.72 25.94 -24.96
C ARG A 427 -0.32 25.14 -25.72
N ILE A 428 -1.43 24.85 -25.07
CA ILE A 428 -2.55 24.06 -25.62
C ILE A 428 -3.69 25.00 -26.00
N ASN A 429 -4.28 24.81 -27.18
CA ASN A 429 -5.50 25.51 -27.55
C ASN A 429 -6.70 24.85 -26.85
N PRO A 430 -7.62 25.61 -26.28
CA PRO A 430 -8.83 25.06 -25.66
C PRO A 430 -9.66 24.17 -26.59
N SER A 431 -9.68 24.47 -27.88
CA SER A 431 -10.36 23.66 -28.92
C SER A 431 -9.85 22.23 -29.00
N ASP A 432 -8.54 22.00 -28.73
CA ASP A 432 -7.94 20.67 -28.74
C ASP A 432 -8.49 19.77 -27.59
N LEU A 433 -9.14 20.41 -26.61
CA LEU A 433 -9.79 19.76 -25.47
C LEU A 433 -11.33 19.74 -25.58
N GLY A 434 -11.86 20.20 -26.73
CA GLY A 434 -13.30 20.39 -26.90
C GLY A 434 -13.87 21.48 -25.99
N ILE A 435 -13.10 22.56 -25.75
CA ILE A 435 -13.49 23.71 -24.97
C ILE A 435 -13.70 24.88 -25.94
N GLU A 436 -14.94 25.33 -26.08
CA GLU A 436 -15.31 26.47 -26.94
C GLU A 436 -14.94 27.81 -26.32
N ASP A 437 -15.15 27.94 -25.00
CA ASP A 437 -14.90 29.20 -24.28
C ASP A 437 -14.18 28.93 -22.95
N LEU A 438 -12.87 29.21 -22.90
CA LEU A 438 -12.06 29.05 -21.72
C LEU A 438 -12.47 29.92 -20.52
N ARG A 439 -13.21 31.01 -20.76
CA ARG A 439 -13.74 31.89 -19.70
C ARG A 439 -14.74 31.18 -18.79
N ARG A 440 -15.35 30.09 -19.27
CA ARG A 440 -16.26 29.23 -18.52
C ARG A 440 -15.51 28.16 -17.69
N TRP A 441 -14.20 28.20 -17.73
CA TRP A 441 -13.36 27.20 -17.02
C TRP A 441 -12.44 27.91 -16.04
N LYS A 442 -12.24 27.25 -14.90
CA LYS A 442 -11.20 27.56 -13.94
C LYS A 442 -10.00 26.70 -14.28
N VAL A 443 -8.82 27.30 -14.33
CA VAL A 443 -7.56 26.59 -14.55
C VAL A 443 -6.75 26.61 -13.26
N GLU A 444 -6.31 25.43 -12.80
CA GLU A 444 -5.51 25.28 -11.59
C GLU A 444 -4.23 24.47 -11.84
N PRO A 445 -3.08 24.82 -11.25
CA PRO A 445 -2.83 26.13 -10.66
C PRO A 445 -3.15 27.27 -11.64
N ALA A 446 -3.52 28.44 -11.12
CA ALA A 446 -3.95 29.57 -11.93
C ALA A 446 -2.91 29.98 -12.99
N ILE A 447 -3.39 30.34 -14.17
CA ILE A 447 -2.57 30.90 -15.24
C ILE A 447 -2.81 32.42 -15.33
N PRO A 448 -1.86 33.22 -15.86
CA PRO A 448 -2.13 34.58 -16.23
C PRO A 448 -3.37 34.67 -17.14
N SER A 449 -4.14 35.71 -17.03
CA SER A 449 -5.47 35.88 -17.67
C SER A 449 -5.43 36.02 -19.20
N ASN A 450 -4.74 35.13 -19.87
CA ASN A 450 -4.79 34.95 -21.31
C ASN A 450 -5.76 33.81 -21.63
N PHE A 451 -7.02 34.11 -21.88
CA PHE A 451 -8.07 33.12 -22.17
C PHE A 451 -7.97 32.48 -23.57
N ARG A 452 -6.86 32.70 -24.30
CA ARG A 452 -6.67 32.12 -25.63
C ARG A 452 -5.97 30.77 -25.61
N THR A 453 -5.06 30.56 -24.70
CA THR A 453 -4.28 29.31 -24.60
C THR A 453 -4.07 28.89 -23.15
N ILE A 454 -3.84 27.62 -22.93
CA ILE A 454 -3.50 27.02 -21.63
C ILE A 454 -1.99 26.76 -21.64
N GLU A 455 -1.24 27.52 -20.85
CA GLU A 455 0.19 27.31 -20.70
C GLU A 455 0.46 26.31 -19.59
N ILE A 456 1.24 25.26 -19.89
CA ILE A 456 1.71 24.25 -18.94
C ILE A 456 3.22 24.37 -18.88
N PRO A 457 3.80 24.86 -17.77
CA PRO A 457 5.25 24.94 -17.62
C PRO A 457 5.92 23.56 -17.72
N ALA A 458 7.24 23.55 -17.92
CA ALA A 458 8.03 22.33 -17.94
C ALA A 458 7.81 21.51 -16.67
N HIS A 459 7.60 20.22 -16.81
CA HIS A 459 7.41 19.26 -15.69
C HIS A 459 6.30 19.70 -14.70
N GLN A 460 5.22 20.29 -15.21
CA GLN A 460 4.07 20.76 -14.44
C GLN A 460 2.75 20.21 -15.00
N TYR A 461 1.67 20.50 -14.30
CA TYR A 461 0.32 20.10 -14.68
C TYR A 461 -0.66 21.28 -14.65
N ARG A 462 -1.82 21.07 -15.25
CA ARG A 462 -2.99 21.94 -15.14
C ARG A 462 -4.25 21.09 -15.00
N ILE A 463 -5.21 21.62 -14.24
CA ILE A 463 -6.53 21.05 -14.09
C ILE A 463 -7.52 22.11 -14.56
N LEU A 464 -8.49 21.68 -15.36
CA LEU A 464 -9.56 22.53 -15.84
C LEU A 464 -10.88 22.03 -15.24
N LEU A 465 -11.60 22.96 -14.65
CA LEU A 465 -12.89 22.76 -14.01
C LEU A 465 -13.91 23.72 -14.61
N PRO A 466 -15.16 23.30 -14.91
CA PRO A 466 -16.23 24.23 -15.21
C PRO A 466 -16.43 25.24 -14.08
N ARG A 467 -16.73 26.50 -14.42
CA ARG A 467 -17.06 27.54 -13.43
C ARG A 467 -18.49 27.43 -12.98
#